data_3b0b77a9197f137f47409ac9b1cc0ddd
#
_entry.id   3b0b77a9197f137f47409ac9b1cc0ddd
#
_cell.length_a   1.000
_cell.length_b   1.000
_cell.length_c   1.000
_cell.angle_alpha   90.00
_cell.angle_beta   90.00
_cell.angle_gamma   90.00
#
_symmetry.space_group_name_H-M   'P 1'
#
loop_
_entity.id
_entity.type
_entity.pdbx_description
1 polymer ?
#
loop_
_entity_poly.entity_id
_entity_poly.type
_entity_poly.pdbx_seq_one_letter_code
_entity_poly.pdbx_strand_id
1 'polypeptide(L)'
;MKTILLRFQVALLLAVSMFHVQSVVAQEQSSKAKECSKATLSGSFGYSSTGTLLDSYVPAPYAGPFGEVGKQTFDGKGNTSAIAVTSSNGNIAPVTIEGTYTVNADCTGSMTLNVSPFDSTVHAAFVIDDDGAQLRAIGADSGLVETRVYTKQYR
;
A
#
# COMPACT_ATOMS: atom_id res chain seq x y z
N MET A 1 -26.95 67.13 -65.02
CA MET A 1 -26.54 65.74 -65.04
C MET A 1 -26.17 65.37 -63.60
N LYS A 2 -26.81 64.44 -63.03
CA LYS A 2 -26.90 64.20 -61.61
C LYS A 2 -25.70 63.38 -61.13
N THR A 3 -24.84 63.94 -60.32
CA THR A 3 -23.74 63.28 -59.63
C THR A 3 -24.31 62.58 -58.37
N ILE A 4 -24.40 61.30 -58.48
CA ILE A 4 -24.80 60.51 -57.36
C ILE A 4 -23.63 60.39 -56.40
N LEU A 5 -23.73 61.11 -55.32
CA LEU A 5 -22.80 61.02 -54.17
C LEU A 5 -23.11 59.67 -53.48
N LEU A 6 -22.32 58.67 -53.83
CA LEU A 6 -22.31 57.44 -53.13
C LEU A 6 -21.68 57.63 -51.77
N ARG A 7 -22.51 57.90 -50.77
CA ARG A 7 -22.08 57.91 -49.39
C ARG A 7 -21.65 56.48 -48.99
N PHE A 8 -20.38 56.21 -49.12
CA PHE A 8 -19.80 55.07 -48.42
C PHE A 8 -19.79 55.41 -46.95
N GLN A 9 -20.86 55.06 -46.29
CA GLN A 9 -20.78 54.92 -44.84
C GLN A 9 -19.89 53.72 -44.60
N VAL A 10 -18.64 53.98 -44.33
CA VAL A 10 -17.74 53.06 -43.68
C VAL A 10 -18.32 52.85 -42.29
N ALA A 11 -19.21 51.88 -42.19
CA ALA A 11 -19.59 51.35 -40.91
C ALA A 11 -18.32 50.70 -40.37
N LEU A 12 -17.59 51.46 -39.57
CA LEU A 12 -16.54 50.96 -38.73
C LEU A 12 -17.19 49.98 -37.75
N LEU A 13 -17.37 48.76 -38.18
CA LEU A 13 -17.66 47.65 -37.30
C LEU A 13 -16.44 47.47 -36.41
N LEU A 14 -16.46 48.22 -35.33
CA LEU A 14 -15.70 47.88 -34.14
C LEU A 14 -16.22 46.52 -33.65
N ALA A 15 -15.72 45.50 -34.28
CA ALA A 15 -15.76 44.19 -33.68
C ALA A 15 -14.95 44.25 -32.40
N VAL A 16 -15.60 44.68 -31.33
CA VAL A 16 -15.15 44.43 -29.98
C VAL A 16 -15.16 42.93 -29.83
N SER A 17 -14.06 42.31 -30.23
CA SER A 17 -13.74 40.94 -29.85
C SER A 17 -13.63 40.93 -28.33
N MET A 18 -14.77 40.74 -27.68
CA MET A 18 -14.77 40.34 -26.29
C MET A 18 -13.96 39.06 -26.22
N PHE A 19 -12.69 39.19 -25.93
CA PHE A 19 -11.91 38.09 -25.42
C PHE A 19 -12.62 37.64 -24.15
N HIS A 20 -13.48 36.65 -24.28
CA HIS A 20 -13.93 35.89 -23.14
C HIS A 20 -12.69 35.17 -22.62
N VAL A 21 -12.03 35.81 -21.67
CA VAL A 21 -11.10 35.12 -20.79
C VAL A 21 -11.99 34.12 -20.03
N GLN A 22 -12.17 32.96 -20.63
CA GLN A 22 -12.66 31.83 -19.89
C GLN A 22 -11.57 31.54 -18.86
N SER A 23 -11.80 32.03 -17.66
CA SER A 23 -11.09 31.57 -16.49
C SER A 23 -11.30 30.06 -16.47
N VAL A 24 -10.32 29.33 -16.96
CA VAL A 24 -10.20 27.90 -16.70
C VAL A 24 -9.94 27.85 -15.19
N VAL A 25 -11.03 27.82 -14.43
CA VAL A 25 -10.99 27.35 -13.07
C VAL A 25 -10.57 25.90 -13.22
N ALA A 26 -9.27 25.68 -13.10
CA ALA A 26 -8.77 24.34 -12.84
C ALA A 26 -9.51 23.91 -11.57
N GLN A 27 -10.57 23.10 -11.75
CA GLN A 27 -11.11 22.33 -10.67
C GLN A 27 -9.94 21.44 -10.26
N GLU A 28 -9.26 21.84 -9.20
CA GLU A 28 -8.52 20.90 -8.40
C GLU A 28 -9.54 19.84 -8.00
N GLN A 29 -9.66 18.83 -8.83
CA GLN A 29 -10.26 17.58 -8.45
C GLN A 29 -9.33 17.05 -7.37
N SER A 30 -9.58 17.50 -6.13
CA SER A 30 -9.09 16.85 -4.95
C SER A 30 -9.59 15.39 -5.08
N SER A 31 -8.76 14.55 -5.67
CA SER A 31 -9.00 13.12 -5.68
C SER A 31 -9.01 12.74 -4.22
N LYS A 32 -10.21 12.62 -3.65
CA LYS A 32 -10.37 12.11 -2.30
C LYS A 32 -9.58 10.81 -2.24
N ALA A 33 -8.51 10.81 -1.47
CA ALA A 33 -7.67 9.64 -1.34
C ALA A 33 -8.59 8.46 -1.00
N LYS A 34 -8.47 7.39 -1.76
CA LYS A 34 -9.31 6.20 -1.57
C LYS A 34 -9.02 5.64 -0.19
N GLU A 35 -10.03 5.62 0.66
CA GLU A 35 -9.93 5.04 1.99
C GLU A 35 -9.67 3.53 1.89
N CYS A 36 -8.73 3.05 2.67
CA CYS A 36 -8.44 1.63 2.77
C CYS A 36 -9.43 0.91 3.70
N SER A 37 -9.56 -0.37 3.50
CA SER A 37 -10.33 -1.28 4.34
C SER A 37 -9.73 -2.68 4.28
N LYS A 38 -10.24 -3.62 5.07
CA LYS A 38 -9.80 -5.03 5.00
C LYS A 38 -9.89 -5.59 3.58
N ALA A 39 -10.89 -5.18 2.79
CA ALA A 39 -11.07 -5.62 1.41
C ALA A 39 -9.97 -5.10 0.45
N THR A 40 -9.22 -4.06 0.84
CA THR A 40 -8.06 -3.59 0.09
C THR A 40 -6.96 -4.66 0.03
N LEU A 41 -6.85 -5.47 1.10
CA LEU A 41 -5.98 -6.63 1.16
C LEU A 41 -6.79 -7.90 0.86
N SER A 42 -6.79 -8.30 -0.40
CA SER A 42 -7.43 -9.55 -0.84
C SER A 42 -6.55 -10.24 -1.87
N GLY A 43 -6.31 -11.55 -1.68
CA GLY A 43 -5.52 -12.38 -2.58
C GLY A 43 -4.18 -12.82 -1.99
N SER A 44 -3.30 -13.34 -2.86
CA SER A 44 -2.00 -13.90 -2.47
C SER A 44 -0.88 -12.89 -2.72
N PHE A 45 0.08 -12.86 -1.80
CA PHE A 45 1.26 -12.01 -1.84
C PHE A 45 2.51 -12.87 -1.62
N GLY A 46 3.50 -12.71 -2.47
CA GLY A 46 4.86 -13.14 -2.16
C GLY A 46 5.49 -12.14 -1.20
N TYR A 47 6.24 -12.61 -0.22
CA TYR A 47 6.93 -11.72 0.72
C TYR A 47 8.33 -12.18 1.06
N SER A 48 9.14 -11.24 1.45
CA SER A 48 10.41 -11.46 2.12
C SER A 48 10.48 -10.66 3.41
N SER A 49 11.17 -11.21 4.39
CA SER A 49 11.41 -10.60 5.67
C SER A 49 12.88 -10.71 6.03
N THR A 50 13.40 -9.69 6.68
CA THR A 50 14.77 -9.67 7.23
C THR A 50 14.80 -8.92 8.55
N GLY A 51 15.75 -9.31 9.41
CA GLY A 51 15.89 -8.66 10.69
C GLY A 51 16.86 -9.32 11.63
N THR A 52 16.62 -9.14 12.91
CA THR A 52 17.36 -9.75 14.01
C THR A 52 16.40 -10.15 15.12
N LEU A 53 16.54 -11.38 15.59
CA LEU A 53 15.85 -11.88 16.78
C LEU A 53 16.79 -11.71 17.98
N LEU A 54 16.38 -10.95 18.99
CA LEU A 54 17.19 -10.76 20.20
C LEU A 54 16.99 -11.92 21.17
N ASP A 55 17.96 -12.14 22.05
CA ASP A 55 17.90 -13.18 23.10
C ASP A 55 16.68 -13.02 24.04
N SER A 56 16.13 -11.81 24.12
CA SER A 56 14.89 -11.54 24.87
C SER A 56 13.63 -12.01 24.16
N TYR A 57 13.71 -12.30 22.85
CA TYR A 57 12.58 -12.74 22.02
C TYR A 57 12.59 -14.24 21.79
N VAL A 58 13.74 -14.82 21.48
CA VAL A 58 13.93 -16.25 21.26
C VAL A 58 15.19 -16.75 22.00
N PRO A 59 15.20 -18.01 22.47
CA PRO A 59 16.39 -18.56 23.12
C PRO A 59 17.50 -18.81 22.10
N ALA A 60 18.75 -18.81 22.57
CA ALA A 60 19.85 -19.37 21.80
C ALA A 60 19.54 -20.87 21.50
N PRO A 61 19.90 -21.40 20.30
CA PRO A 61 20.78 -20.80 19.29
C PRO A 61 20.05 -20.01 18.20
N TYR A 62 18.78 -19.67 18.35
CA TYR A 62 17.94 -19.02 17.33
C TYR A 62 18.06 -17.50 17.30
N ALA A 63 18.57 -16.91 18.40
CA ALA A 63 18.81 -15.47 18.47
C ALA A 63 19.93 -15.06 17.52
N GLY A 64 19.71 -13.99 16.76
CA GLY A 64 20.66 -13.50 15.76
C GLY A 64 19.99 -13.04 14.46
N PRO A 65 20.74 -12.99 13.37
CA PRO A 65 20.21 -12.62 12.06
C PRO A 65 19.03 -13.50 11.65
N PHE A 66 18.00 -12.86 11.10
CA PHE A 66 16.76 -13.52 10.69
C PHE A 66 16.43 -13.20 9.23
N GLY A 67 15.93 -14.19 8.52
CA GLY A 67 15.38 -14.04 7.18
C GLY A 67 14.25 -15.04 6.93
N GLU A 68 13.26 -14.60 6.18
CA GLU A 68 12.11 -15.42 5.81
C GLU A 68 11.63 -15.09 4.40
N VAL A 69 11.17 -16.09 3.67
CA VAL A 69 10.50 -15.93 2.40
C VAL A 69 9.26 -16.83 2.36
N GLY A 70 8.16 -16.28 1.86
CA GLY A 70 6.92 -17.04 1.84
C GLY A 70 5.86 -16.47 0.92
N LYS A 71 4.71 -17.14 0.97
CA LYS A 71 3.47 -16.68 0.33
C LYS A 71 2.40 -16.55 1.38
N GLN A 72 1.85 -15.36 1.51
CA GLN A 72 0.75 -15.03 2.42
C GLN A 72 -0.51 -14.71 1.65
N THR A 73 -1.65 -15.19 2.12
CA THR A 73 -2.98 -14.93 1.54
C THR A 73 -3.82 -14.15 2.54
N PHE A 74 -4.43 -13.07 2.07
CA PHE A 74 -5.39 -12.26 2.81
C PHE A 74 -6.79 -12.50 2.23
N ASP A 75 -7.79 -12.74 3.08
CA ASP A 75 -9.16 -13.09 2.66
C ASP A 75 -10.04 -11.85 2.33
N GLY A 76 -9.52 -10.65 2.57
CA GLY A 76 -10.29 -9.41 2.44
C GLY A 76 -11.29 -9.15 3.57
N LYS A 77 -11.37 -10.03 4.58
CA LYS A 77 -12.32 -9.96 5.70
C LYS A 77 -11.64 -9.83 7.06
N GLY A 78 -10.32 -9.99 7.10
CA GLY A 78 -9.52 -9.84 8.31
C GLY A 78 -8.79 -11.10 8.76
N ASN A 79 -8.81 -12.18 7.96
CA ASN A 79 -8.02 -13.38 8.22
C ASN A 79 -6.91 -13.52 7.20
N THR A 80 -5.81 -14.11 7.62
CA THR A 80 -4.64 -14.34 6.78
C THR A 80 -3.99 -15.68 7.10
N SER A 81 -3.38 -16.30 6.08
CA SER A 81 -2.59 -17.51 6.23
C SER A 81 -1.35 -17.45 5.35
N ALA A 82 -0.27 -18.14 5.76
CA ALA A 82 0.95 -18.20 4.96
C ALA A 82 1.65 -19.56 5.08
N ILE A 83 2.47 -19.83 4.07
CA ILE A 83 3.51 -20.85 4.07
C ILE A 83 4.84 -20.17 3.79
N ALA A 84 5.86 -20.50 4.56
CA ALA A 84 7.17 -19.86 4.42
C ALA A 84 8.31 -20.81 4.81
N VAL A 85 9.51 -20.35 4.52
CA VAL A 85 10.76 -20.91 5.05
C VAL A 85 11.49 -19.80 5.77
N THR A 86 11.82 -20.03 7.02
CA THR A 86 12.56 -19.12 7.88
C THR A 86 14.00 -19.59 8.10
N SER A 87 14.89 -18.66 8.31
CA SER A 87 16.27 -18.86 8.77
C SER A 87 16.52 -17.98 9.97
N SER A 88 16.65 -18.57 11.15
CA SER A 88 16.92 -17.90 12.41
C SER A 88 18.34 -18.24 12.86
N ASN A 89 19.25 -17.28 12.76
CA ASN A 89 20.68 -17.49 13.05
C ASN A 89 21.27 -18.74 12.34
N GLY A 90 20.84 -18.96 11.06
CA GLY A 90 21.27 -20.10 10.27
C GLY A 90 20.48 -21.39 10.50
N ASN A 91 19.56 -21.45 11.48
CA ASN A 91 18.63 -22.57 11.66
C ASN A 91 17.46 -22.42 10.71
N ILE A 92 17.32 -23.34 9.77
CA ILE A 92 16.30 -23.27 8.70
C ILE A 92 15.11 -24.19 9.05
N ALA A 93 13.89 -23.65 8.92
CA ALA A 93 12.68 -24.41 9.13
C ALA A 93 11.55 -23.98 8.18
N PRO A 94 10.71 -24.91 7.69
CA PRO A 94 9.44 -24.60 7.10
C PRO A 94 8.46 -24.15 8.20
N VAL A 95 7.63 -23.14 7.90
CA VAL A 95 6.62 -22.65 8.83
C VAL A 95 5.27 -22.49 8.12
N THR A 96 4.20 -22.64 8.89
CA THR A 96 2.85 -22.23 8.52
C THR A 96 2.39 -21.13 9.47
N ILE A 97 1.66 -20.18 8.94
CA ILE A 97 1.21 -19.00 9.68
C ILE A 97 -0.29 -18.87 9.48
N GLU A 98 -1.00 -18.73 10.57
CA GLU A 98 -2.42 -18.38 10.60
C GLU A 98 -2.61 -17.12 11.44
N GLY A 99 -3.51 -16.22 11.02
CA GLY A 99 -3.66 -15.01 11.79
C GLY A 99 -4.81 -14.12 11.37
N THR A 100 -4.84 -12.95 11.98
CA THR A 100 -5.83 -11.91 11.70
C THR A 100 -5.14 -10.58 11.39
N TYR A 101 -5.87 -9.69 10.72
CA TYR A 101 -5.39 -8.34 10.43
C TYR A 101 -6.50 -7.30 10.53
N THR A 102 -6.10 -6.05 10.77
CA THR A 102 -6.97 -4.87 10.74
C THR A 102 -6.42 -3.87 9.73
N VAL A 103 -7.29 -3.06 9.14
CA VAL A 103 -6.91 -1.98 8.22
C VAL A 103 -7.67 -0.72 8.62
N ASN A 104 -6.95 0.38 8.76
CA ASN A 104 -7.49 1.71 9.01
C ASN A 104 -7.76 2.43 7.68
N ALA A 105 -8.60 3.47 7.71
CA ALA A 105 -8.95 4.25 6.53
C ALA A 105 -7.74 4.96 5.89
N ASP A 106 -6.70 5.25 6.67
CA ASP A 106 -5.44 5.88 6.24
C ASP A 106 -4.43 4.89 5.64
N CYS A 107 -4.86 3.65 5.36
CA CYS A 107 -4.04 2.57 4.81
C CYS A 107 -2.95 2.03 5.74
N THR A 108 -3.00 2.35 7.02
CA THR A 108 -2.22 1.65 8.05
C THR A 108 -2.97 0.44 8.59
N GLY A 109 -2.27 -0.46 9.28
CA GLY A 109 -2.93 -1.61 9.90
C GLY A 109 -2.01 -2.40 10.81
N SER A 110 -2.55 -3.50 11.35
CA SER A 110 -1.83 -4.43 12.20
C SER A 110 -2.18 -5.88 11.87
N MET A 111 -1.26 -6.77 12.19
CA MET A 111 -1.43 -8.23 12.08
C MET A 111 -1.08 -8.91 13.40
N THR A 112 -1.81 -9.98 13.72
CA THR A 112 -1.46 -10.96 14.76
C THR A 112 -1.33 -12.30 14.09
N LEU A 113 -0.15 -12.91 14.14
CA LEU A 113 0.24 -14.08 13.39
C LEU A 113 0.70 -15.19 14.36
N ASN A 114 0.10 -16.37 14.25
CA ASN A 114 0.51 -17.57 14.99
C ASN A 114 1.38 -18.43 14.08
N VAL A 115 2.59 -18.71 14.51
CA VAL A 115 3.63 -19.38 13.71
C VAL A 115 3.84 -20.81 14.22
N SER A 116 3.53 -21.79 13.38
CA SER A 116 3.80 -23.21 13.64
C SER A 116 5.04 -23.68 12.87
N PRO A 117 5.86 -24.58 13.44
CA PRO A 117 5.64 -25.37 14.65
C PRO A 117 6.14 -24.72 15.96
N PHE A 118 6.51 -23.44 15.95
CA PHE A 118 7.15 -22.80 17.11
C PHE A 118 6.17 -22.36 18.21
N ASP A 119 4.87 -22.48 17.95
CA ASP A 119 3.80 -22.04 18.87
C ASP A 119 3.99 -20.60 19.37
N SER A 120 4.48 -19.74 18.47
CA SER A 120 4.76 -18.33 18.76
C SER A 120 3.75 -17.41 18.11
N THR A 121 3.43 -16.32 18.82
CA THR A 121 2.59 -15.26 18.29
C THR A 121 3.45 -14.04 17.95
N VAL A 122 3.30 -13.53 16.75
CA VAL A 122 4.02 -12.36 16.21
C VAL A 122 3.01 -11.26 15.94
N HIS A 123 3.33 -10.04 16.40
CA HIS A 123 2.58 -8.85 16.06
C HIS A 123 3.37 -8.00 15.06
N ALA A 124 2.67 -7.41 14.10
CA ALA A 124 3.28 -6.50 13.15
C ALA A 124 2.37 -5.31 12.86
N ALA A 125 2.97 -4.15 12.66
CA ALA A 125 2.33 -2.97 12.09
C ALA A 125 2.67 -2.89 10.59
N PHE A 126 1.75 -2.37 9.77
CA PHE A 126 2.00 -2.25 8.35
C PHE A 126 1.37 -1.00 7.73
N VAL A 127 1.86 -0.66 6.53
CA VAL A 127 1.24 0.29 5.62
C VAL A 127 0.96 -0.40 4.30
N ILE A 128 -0.14 -0.01 3.67
CA ILE A 128 -0.57 -0.49 2.35
C ILE A 128 -0.15 0.56 1.32
N ASP A 129 0.56 0.12 0.30
CA ASP A 129 0.98 0.94 -0.83
C ASP A 129 0.32 0.43 -2.12
N ASP A 130 0.39 1.25 -3.15
CA ASP A 130 0.07 0.89 -4.54
C ASP A 130 -1.32 0.24 -4.68
N ASP A 131 -2.34 0.89 -4.12
CA ASP A 131 -3.75 0.43 -4.13
C ASP A 131 -3.94 -1.01 -3.63
N GLY A 132 -3.11 -1.46 -2.68
CA GLY A 132 -3.16 -2.81 -2.13
C GLY A 132 -2.34 -3.84 -2.90
N ALA A 133 -1.48 -3.41 -3.84
CA ALA A 133 -0.55 -4.29 -4.53
C ALA A 133 0.73 -4.56 -3.72
N GLN A 134 1.06 -3.68 -2.78
CA GLN A 134 2.22 -3.82 -1.90
C GLN A 134 1.85 -3.54 -0.44
N LEU A 135 2.58 -4.19 0.48
CA LEU A 135 2.60 -3.87 1.89
C LEU A 135 4.04 -3.80 2.37
N ARG A 136 4.29 -2.90 3.30
CA ARG A 136 5.53 -2.87 4.11
C ARG A 136 5.13 -3.00 5.57
N ALA A 137 5.79 -3.92 6.28
CA ALA A 137 5.49 -4.19 7.68
C ALA A 137 6.75 -4.18 8.52
N ILE A 138 6.56 -3.97 9.82
CA ILE A 138 7.59 -4.05 10.84
C ILE A 138 7.08 -4.90 12.00
N GLY A 139 7.96 -5.72 12.58
CA GLY A 139 7.67 -6.44 13.83
C GLY A 139 7.35 -5.45 14.97
N ALA A 140 6.30 -5.73 15.73
CA ALA A 140 5.82 -4.89 16.83
C ALA A 140 6.05 -5.50 18.23
N ASP A 141 6.71 -6.64 18.30
CA ASP A 141 7.07 -7.31 19.55
C ASP A 141 8.45 -6.86 20.04
N SER A 142 8.59 -6.72 21.34
CA SER A 142 9.89 -6.38 21.95
C SER A 142 10.92 -7.49 21.69
N GLY A 143 12.09 -7.11 21.20
CA GLY A 143 13.16 -8.05 20.85
C GLY A 143 13.08 -8.61 19.44
N LEU A 144 12.03 -8.30 18.69
CA LEU A 144 11.86 -8.60 17.27
C LEU A 144 12.20 -7.37 16.43
N VAL A 145 13.36 -7.34 15.82
CA VAL A 145 13.75 -6.32 14.83
C VAL A 145 13.55 -6.92 13.45
N GLU A 146 12.40 -6.68 12.84
CA GLU A 146 12.03 -7.31 11.58
C GLU A 146 11.36 -6.30 10.64
N THR A 147 11.70 -6.37 9.36
CA THR A 147 10.95 -5.69 8.28
C THR A 147 10.49 -6.71 7.26
N ARG A 148 9.28 -6.51 6.72
CA ARG A 148 8.68 -7.34 5.66
C ARG A 148 8.22 -6.51 4.50
N VAL A 149 8.44 -7.01 3.29
CA VAL A 149 7.91 -6.43 2.05
C VAL A 149 7.07 -7.49 1.34
N TYR A 150 5.86 -7.12 1.00
CA TYR A 150 4.90 -7.96 0.32
C TYR A 150 4.58 -7.40 -1.07
N THR A 151 4.47 -8.28 -2.05
CA THR A 151 4.02 -7.92 -3.40
C THR A 151 2.93 -8.87 -3.85
N LYS A 152 1.82 -8.31 -4.32
CA LYS A 152 0.66 -9.08 -4.77
C LYS A 152 1.01 -9.94 -5.98
N GLN A 153 0.57 -11.19 -5.95
CA GLN A 153 0.71 -12.13 -7.05
C GLN A 153 -0.56 -12.10 -7.91
N TYR A 154 -0.41 -11.71 -9.17
CA TYR A 154 -1.47 -11.80 -10.17
C TYR A 154 -1.30 -13.11 -10.95
N ARG A 155 -2.35 -13.91 -10.98
CA ARG A 155 -2.43 -15.15 -11.75
C ARG A 155 -3.68 -15.14 -12.60
#